data_61d835235fda0af2e5248d44f7337a0f
#
_entry.id   61d835235fda0af2e5248d44f7337a0f
#
_cell.length_a   1.000
_cell.length_b   1.000
_cell.length_c   1.000
_cell.angle_alpha   90.00
_cell.angle_beta   90.00
_cell.angle_gamma   90.00
#
_symmetry.space_group_name_H-M   'P 1'
#
loop_
_entity.id
_entity.type
_entity.pdbx_description
1 polymer ?
#
loop_
_entity_poly.entity_id
_entity_poly.type
_entity_poly.pdbx_seq_one_letter_code
_entity_poly.pdbx_strand_id
1 'polypeptide(L)'
;MLDAGFWYIYRMNLFGNLIWLIFGGFMAALGYLVGGIVLCITIIGIPWGLQCFKLADLVLWPFGRKVVSDSTDSGCLSLLCNIIWLICGGLYTAIVHLVMGVILSITIIGIPWGRQHFKLVEISLFPFGKKIVDD
;
A
#
# COMPACT_ATOMS: atom_id res chain seq x y z
N MET A 1 -15.18 -6.54 -26.21
CA MET A 1 -14.58 -7.88 -26.26
C MET A 1 -13.12 -7.79 -25.85
N LEU A 2 -12.67 -8.69 -24.98
CA LEU A 2 -11.33 -8.64 -24.43
C LEU A 2 -10.34 -9.27 -25.42
N ASP A 3 -9.29 -8.55 -25.75
CA ASP A 3 -8.28 -8.99 -26.71
C ASP A 3 -7.13 -9.73 -26.04
N ALA A 4 -6.17 -10.22 -26.84
CA ALA A 4 -5.01 -10.95 -26.33
C ALA A 4 -4.13 -10.10 -25.43
N GLY A 5 -4.05 -8.79 -25.69
CA GLY A 5 -3.30 -7.86 -24.86
C GLY A 5 -3.87 -7.73 -23.45
N PHE A 6 -5.20 -7.68 -23.35
CA PHE A 6 -5.86 -7.66 -22.05
C PHE A 6 -5.53 -8.91 -21.23
N TRP A 7 -5.64 -10.08 -21.84
CA TRP A 7 -5.36 -11.33 -21.14
C TRP A 7 -3.90 -11.47 -20.72
N TYR A 8 -2.99 -10.95 -21.55
CA TYR A 8 -1.57 -10.95 -21.23
C TYR A 8 -1.31 -10.09 -19.99
N ILE A 9 -1.82 -8.85 -19.98
CA ILE A 9 -1.66 -7.93 -18.84
C ILE A 9 -2.29 -8.50 -17.57
N TYR A 10 -3.48 -9.08 -17.70
CA TYR A 10 -4.17 -9.69 -16.56
C TYR A 10 -3.32 -10.81 -15.93
N ARG A 11 -2.76 -11.70 -16.76
CA ARG A 11 -1.91 -12.78 -16.26
C ARG A 11 -0.64 -12.26 -15.61
N MET A 12 -0.03 -11.23 -16.18
CA MET A 12 1.18 -10.63 -15.61
C MET A 12 0.89 -9.99 -14.26
N ASN A 13 -0.24 -9.31 -14.12
CA ASN A 13 -0.65 -8.73 -12.84
C ASN A 13 -0.93 -9.81 -11.80
N LEU A 14 -1.62 -10.89 -12.20
CA LEU A 14 -1.90 -12.01 -11.31
C LEU A 14 -0.60 -12.65 -10.80
N PHE A 15 0.31 -12.94 -11.70
CA PHE A 15 1.60 -13.53 -11.36
C PHE A 15 2.41 -12.60 -10.45
N GLY A 16 2.48 -11.33 -10.81
CA GLY A 16 3.17 -10.33 -10.02
C GLY A 16 2.63 -10.21 -8.60
N ASN A 17 1.31 -10.20 -8.46
CA ASN A 17 0.66 -10.10 -7.15
C ASN A 17 0.86 -11.36 -6.30
N LEU A 18 0.85 -12.54 -6.90
CA LEU A 18 1.10 -13.78 -6.17
C LEU A 18 2.50 -13.82 -5.58
N ILE A 19 3.51 -13.43 -6.36
CA ILE A 19 4.88 -13.34 -5.87
C ILE A 19 4.99 -12.25 -4.81
N TRP A 20 4.33 -11.13 -5.03
CA TRP A 20 4.32 -10.01 -4.09
C TRP A 20 3.82 -10.41 -2.70
N LEU A 21 2.74 -11.18 -2.62
CA LEU A 21 2.19 -11.65 -1.34
C LEU A 21 3.24 -12.38 -0.51
N ILE A 22 4.07 -13.20 -1.16
CA ILE A 22 5.09 -13.99 -0.48
C ILE A 22 6.26 -13.09 -0.05
N PHE A 23 6.66 -12.14 -0.87
CA PHE A 23 7.87 -11.34 -0.68
C PHE A 23 7.58 -9.93 -0.12
N GLY A 24 6.77 -9.86 0.92
CA GLY A 24 6.60 -8.65 1.73
C GLY A 24 5.22 -8.04 1.73
N GLY A 25 4.35 -8.34 0.74
CA GLY A 25 3.02 -7.76 0.68
C GLY A 25 2.17 -8.09 1.90
N PHE A 26 2.17 -9.35 2.31
CA PHE A 26 1.42 -9.78 3.49
C PHE A 26 1.93 -9.09 4.76
N MET A 27 3.26 -9.02 4.92
CA MET A 27 3.85 -8.37 6.09
C MET A 27 3.51 -6.88 6.19
N ALA A 28 3.56 -6.19 5.05
CA ALA A 28 3.19 -4.76 5.02
C ALA A 28 1.71 -4.56 5.29
N ALA A 29 0.84 -5.43 4.74
CA ALA A 29 -0.60 -5.35 4.98
C ALA A 29 -0.96 -5.49 6.46
N LEU A 30 -0.22 -6.30 7.22
CA LEU A 30 -0.43 -6.42 8.67
C LEU A 30 -0.30 -5.08 9.38
N GLY A 31 0.64 -4.23 8.97
CA GLY A 31 0.79 -2.89 9.53
C GLY A 31 -0.45 -2.03 9.33
N TYR A 32 -1.02 -2.05 8.13
CA TYR A 32 -2.26 -1.31 7.84
C TYR A 32 -3.44 -1.89 8.61
N LEU A 33 -3.55 -3.21 8.74
CA LEU A 33 -4.64 -3.84 9.48
C LEU A 33 -4.58 -3.47 10.96
N VAL A 34 -3.41 -3.62 11.58
CA VAL A 34 -3.25 -3.31 13.01
C VAL A 34 -3.47 -1.83 13.26
N GLY A 35 -2.83 -0.96 12.47
CA GLY A 35 -3.00 0.48 12.62
C GLY A 35 -4.43 0.93 12.38
N GLY A 36 -5.12 0.32 11.41
CA GLY A 36 -6.53 0.59 11.14
C GLY A 36 -7.42 0.22 12.32
N ILE A 37 -7.17 -0.93 12.95
CA ILE A 37 -7.92 -1.35 14.14
C ILE A 37 -7.70 -0.36 15.28
N VAL A 38 -6.45 0.04 15.53
CA VAL A 38 -6.13 1.02 16.58
C VAL A 38 -6.87 2.34 16.34
N LEU A 39 -6.86 2.83 15.10
CA LEU A 39 -7.57 4.06 14.76
C LEU A 39 -9.08 3.92 14.97
N CYS A 40 -9.66 2.78 14.59
CA CYS A 40 -11.10 2.55 14.77
C CYS A 40 -11.51 2.51 16.25
N ILE A 41 -10.63 2.02 17.13
CA ILE A 41 -10.89 1.99 18.57
C ILE A 41 -11.08 3.40 19.14
N THR A 42 -10.40 4.40 18.54
CA THR A 42 -10.50 5.78 19.02
C THR A 42 -11.84 6.46 18.68
N ILE A 43 -12.71 5.82 17.92
CA ILE A 43 -14.00 6.33 17.43
C ILE A 43 -13.81 7.49 16.45
N ILE A 44 -13.13 8.56 16.85
CA ILE A 44 -12.83 9.71 15.98
C ILE A 44 -11.99 9.25 14.77
N GLY A 45 -11.13 8.26 14.97
CA GLY A 45 -10.26 7.73 13.92
C GLY A 45 -10.92 6.74 12.97
N ILE A 46 -12.22 6.42 13.12
CA ILE A 46 -12.90 5.43 12.26
C ILE A 46 -12.75 5.75 10.77
N PRO A 47 -12.97 6.98 10.26
CA PRO A 47 -12.79 7.25 8.84
C PRO A 47 -11.39 6.92 8.34
N TRP A 48 -10.37 7.22 9.13
CA TRP A 48 -8.97 6.95 8.78
C TRP A 48 -8.62 5.47 8.95
N GLY A 49 -9.20 4.82 9.95
CA GLY A 49 -9.07 3.37 10.11
C GLY A 49 -9.64 2.61 8.92
N LEU A 50 -10.78 3.04 8.40
CA LEU A 50 -11.37 2.45 7.20
C LEU A 50 -10.47 2.68 5.97
N GLN A 51 -9.81 3.84 5.86
CA GLN A 51 -8.82 4.08 4.83
C GLN A 51 -7.64 3.11 4.94
N CYS A 52 -7.19 2.82 6.15
CA CYS A 52 -6.12 1.84 6.37
C CYS A 52 -6.52 0.45 5.87
N PHE A 53 -7.77 0.04 6.04
CA PHE A 53 -8.22 -1.24 5.52
C PHE A 53 -8.23 -1.28 3.99
N LYS A 54 -8.59 -0.17 3.34
CA LYS A 54 -8.49 -0.05 1.89
C LYS A 54 -7.03 -0.15 1.42
N LEU A 55 -6.12 0.48 2.17
CA LEU A 55 -4.70 0.41 1.86
C LEU A 55 -4.11 -0.97 2.13
N ALA A 56 -4.62 -1.68 3.13
CA ALA A 56 -4.25 -3.08 3.35
C ALA A 56 -4.63 -3.93 2.11
N ASP A 57 -5.82 -3.73 1.57
CA ASP A 57 -6.25 -4.40 0.35
C ASP A 57 -5.33 -4.05 -0.83
N LEU A 58 -4.98 -2.78 -1.00
CA LEU A 58 -4.03 -2.36 -2.02
C LEU A 58 -2.67 -3.06 -1.86
N VAL A 59 -2.15 -3.07 -0.65
CA VAL A 59 -0.81 -3.61 -0.37
C VAL A 59 -0.78 -5.12 -0.49
N LEU A 60 -1.92 -5.80 -0.33
CA LEU A 60 -2.01 -7.23 -0.61
C LEU A 60 -1.98 -7.54 -2.11
N TRP A 61 -2.49 -6.62 -2.94
CA TRP A 61 -2.65 -6.86 -4.38
C TRP A 61 -2.37 -5.60 -5.18
N PRO A 62 -1.10 -5.08 -5.20
CA PRO A 62 -0.83 -3.75 -5.74
C PRO A 62 -0.67 -3.67 -7.25
N PHE A 63 -0.29 -4.76 -7.92
CA PHE A 63 -0.09 -4.72 -9.35
C PHE A 63 -1.43 -4.58 -10.08
N GLY A 64 -1.50 -3.64 -11.01
CA GLY A 64 -2.74 -3.26 -11.69
C GLY A 64 -3.50 -2.14 -11.01
N ARG A 65 -2.98 -1.59 -9.93
CA ARG A 65 -3.56 -0.45 -9.21
C ARG A 65 -2.53 0.65 -9.03
N LYS A 66 -3.01 1.86 -8.81
CA LYS A 66 -2.15 3.00 -8.47
C LYS A 66 -2.82 3.89 -7.45
N VAL A 67 -2.01 4.72 -6.80
CA VAL A 67 -2.48 5.64 -5.79
C VAL A 67 -2.32 7.05 -6.34
N VAL A 68 -3.37 7.86 -6.21
CA VAL A 68 -3.35 9.26 -6.62
C VAL A 68 -3.77 10.14 -5.44
N SER A 69 -3.40 11.41 -5.48
CA SER A 69 -3.82 12.35 -4.46
C SER A 69 -5.32 12.61 -4.57
N ASP A 70 -5.99 12.69 -3.43
CA ASP A 70 -7.41 13.02 -3.35
C ASP A 70 -7.55 14.45 -2.82
N SER A 71 -7.85 15.39 -3.69
CA SER A 71 -7.96 16.80 -3.32
C SER A 71 -9.13 17.09 -2.40
N THR A 72 -10.11 16.19 -2.33
CA THR A 72 -11.28 16.38 -1.45
C THR A 72 -11.00 15.99 -0.01
N ASP A 73 -9.92 15.25 0.24
CA ASP A 73 -9.56 14.76 1.57
C ASP A 73 -8.20 15.32 2.00
N SER A 74 -7.85 16.50 1.53
CA SER A 74 -6.63 17.19 1.94
C SER A 74 -6.98 18.26 2.98
N GLY A 75 -6.21 18.33 4.07
CA GLY A 75 -6.43 19.34 5.10
C GLY A 75 -5.64 19.07 6.36
N CYS A 76 -5.82 19.96 7.34
CA CYS A 76 -5.10 19.85 8.62
C CYS A 76 -5.42 18.55 9.35
N LEU A 77 -6.66 18.06 9.24
CA LEU A 77 -7.07 16.84 9.93
C LEU A 77 -6.38 15.61 9.32
N SER A 78 -6.30 15.55 7.99
CA SER A 78 -5.55 14.49 7.31
C SER A 78 -4.07 14.53 7.67
N LEU A 79 -3.49 15.73 7.73
CA LEU A 79 -2.09 15.90 8.12
C LEU A 79 -1.87 15.39 9.56
N LEU A 80 -2.74 15.76 10.49
CA LEU A 80 -2.64 15.32 11.88
C LEU A 80 -2.75 13.80 11.96
N CYS A 81 -3.69 13.21 11.23
CA CYS A 81 -3.87 11.76 11.22
C CYS A 81 -2.68 11.03 10.59
N ASN A 82 -2.04 11.61 9.58
CA ASN A 82 -0.81 11.06 9.01
C ASN A 82 0.32 11.04 10.05
N ILE A 83 0.43 12.07 10.88
CA ILE A 83 1.44 12.13 11.95
C ILE A 83 1.17 11.03 12.99
N ILE A 84 -0.09 10.88 13.40
CA ILE A 84 -0.47 9.82 14.34
C ILE A 84 -0.21 8.44 13.72
N TRP A 85 -0.52 8.27 12.44
CA TRP A 85 -0.28 7.03 11.70
C TRP A 85 1.18 6.63 11.69
N LEU A 86 2.11 7.59 11.51
CA LEU A 86 3.54 7.30 11.53
C LEU A 86 3.94 6.51 12.77
N ILE A 87 3.35 6.85 13.91
CA ILE A 87 3.64 6.18 15.17
C ILE A 87 2.91 4.84 15.26
N CYS A 88 1.66 4.76 14.79
CA CYS A 88 0.83 3.56 14.95
C CYS A 88 1.17 2.43 13.99
N GLY A 89 1.63 2.75 12.78
CA GLY A 89 1.89 1.70 11.78
C GLY A 89 2.72 2.16 10.59
N GLY A 90 2.84 3.47 10.37
CA GLY A 90 3.50 4.00 9.19
C GLY A 90 4.98 3.66 9.13
N LEU A 91 5.70 3.80 10.23
CA LEU A 91 7.12 3.45 10.28
C LEU A 91 7.34 1.97 10.02
N TYR A 92 6.51 1.10 10.60
CA TYR A 92 6.60 -0.33 10.38
C TYR A 92 6.43 -0.67 8.89
N THR A 93 5.35 -0.18 8.27
CA THR A 93 5.07 -0.49 6.87
C THR A 93 6.14 0.09 5.95
N ALA A 94 6.63 1.30 6.23
CA ALA A 94 7.71 1.92 5.45
C ALA A 94 9.00 1.11 5.55
N ILE A 95 9.36 0.66 6.74
CA ILE A 95 10.56 -0.16 6.94
C ILE A 95 10.45 -1.48 6.19
N VAL A 96 9.28 -2.15 6.26
CA VAL A 96 9.05 -3.39 5.51
C VAL A 96 9.27 -3.15 4.01
N HIS A 97 8.68 -2.07 3.47
CA HIS A 97 8.84 -1.77 2.05
C HIS A 97 10.29 -1.43 1.68
N LEU A 98 10.99 -0.66 2.51
CA LEU A 98 12.40 -0.32 2.24
C LEU A 98 13.28 -1.57 2.26
N VAL A 99 13.16 -2.39 3.28
CA VAL A 99 13.99 -3.60 3.43
C VAL A 99 13.72 -4.58 2.29
N MET A 100 12.44 -4.86 2.02
CA MET A 100 12.09 -5.79 0.94
C MET A 100 12.44 -5.21 -0.42
N GLY A 101 12.30 -3.91 -0.60
CA GLY A 101 12.71 -3.25 -1.85
C GLY A 101 14.19 -3.43 -2.13
N VAL A 102 15.04 -3.25 -1.12
CA VAL A 102 16.49 -3.45 -1.27
C VAL A 102 16.81 -4.92 -1.55
N ILE A 103 16.27 -5.84 -0.74
CA ILE A 103 16.57 -7.27 -0.89
C ILE A 103 16.17 -7.76 -2.28
N LEU A 104 14.97 -7.42 -2.74
CA LEU A 104 14.49 -7.85 -4.04
C LEU A 104 15.29 -7.23 -5.19
N SER A 105 15.70 -5.97 -5.05
CA SER A 105 16.49 -5.29 -6.08
C SER A 105 17.89 -5.89 -6.24
N ILE A 106 18.48 -6.40 -5.17
CA ILE A 106 19.78 -7.06 -5.22
C ILE A 106 19.71 -8.33 -6.07
N THR A 107 18.57 -9.02 -6.10
CA THR A 107 18.41 -10.27 -6.83
C THR A 107 18.33 -10.10 -8.35
N ILE A 108 18.25 -8.90 -8.86
CA ILE A 108 18.07 -8.54 -10.27
C ILE A 108 16.70 -8.98 -10.79
N ILE A 109 16.34 -10.27 -10.70
CA ILE A 109 15.02 -10.78 -11.11
C ILE A 109 13.91 -10.11 -10.30
N GLY A 110 14.19 -9.78 -9.02
CA GLY A 110 13.24 -9.13 -8.14
C GLY A 110 13.12 -7.62 -8.31
N ILE A 111 13.83 -6.99 -9.25
CA ILE A 111 13.78 -5.53 -9.42
C ILE A 111 12.34 -4.99 -9.62
N PRO A 112 11.44 -5.61 -10.42
CA PRO A 112 10.08 -5.11 -10.56
C PRO A 112 9.33 -5.07 -9.22
N TRP A 113 9.51 -6.09 -8.38
CA TRP A 113 8.90 -6.12 -7.05
C TRP A 113 9.58 -5.15 -6.08
N GLY A 114 10.89 -5.01 -6.18
CA GLY A 114 11.64 -4.01 -5.41
C GLY A 114 11.16 -2.60 -5.70
N ARG A 115 10.97 -2.27 -6.98
CA ARG A 115 10.42 -0.96 -7.39
C ARG A 115 9.03 -0.74 -6.81
N GLN A 116 8.19 -1.77 -6.79
CA GLN A 116 6.84 -1.66 -6.24
C GLN A 116 6.90 -1.36 -4.73
N HIS A 117 7.81 -2.01 -4.02
CA HIS A 117 8.02 -1.70 -2.61
C HIS A 117 8.43 -0.23 -2.40
N PHE A 118 9.39 0.27 -3.19
CA PHE A 118 9.84 1.66 -3.07
C PHE A 118 8.71 2.66 -3.37
N LYS A 119 7.86 2.37 -4.35
CA LYS A 119 6.69 3.21 -4.63
C LYS A 119 5.73 3.29 -3.45
N LEU A 120 5.59 2.21 -2.72
CA LEU A 120 4.66 2.15 -1.60
C LEU A 120 5.20 2.76 -0.31
N VAL A 121 6.50 3.13 -0.25
CA VAL A 121 7.06 3.81 0.91
C VAL A 121 6.34 5.13 1.17
N GLU A 122 6.09 5.92 0.13
CA GLU A 122 5.41 7.20 0.29
C GLU A 122 4.03 7.04 0.93
N ILE A 123 3.23 6.10 0.42
CA ILE A 123 1.89 5.89 0.97
C ILE A 123 1.94 5.28 2.36
N SER A 124 3.01 4.56 2.69
CA SER A 124 3.21 4.04 4.03
C SER A 124 3.41 5.15 5.05
N LEU A 125 4.06 6.23 4.65
CA LEU A 125 4.33 7.37 5.52
C LEU A 125 3.15 8.33 5.58
N PHE A 126 2.45 8.56 4.45
CA PHE A 126 1.39 9.56 4.33
C PHE A 126 0.19 8.96 3.58
N PRO A 127 -0.57 8.02 4.22
CA PRO A 127 -1.67 7.33 3.53
C PRO A 127 -2.95 8.15 3.38
N PHE A 128 -3.15 9.14 4.23
CA PHE A 128 -4.41 9.90 4.23
C PHE A 128 -4.32 11.07 3.25
N GLY A 129 -5.43 11.31 2.54
CA GLY A 129 -5.43 12.23 1.42
C GLY A 129 -5.11 11.55 0.08
N LYS A 130 -5.15 10.23 0.04
CA LYS A 130 -4.89 9.43 -1.16
C LYS A 130 -6.09 8.57 -1.50
N LYS A 131 -6.21 8.20 -2.77
CA LYS A 131 -7.21 7.23 -3.21
C LYS A 131 -6.59 6.23 -4.16
N ILE A 132 -7.21 5.05 -4.24
CA ILE A 132 -6.75 3.95 -5.07
C ILE A 132 -7.58 3.93 -6.34
N VAL A 133 -6.92 3.83 -7.49
CA VAL A 133 -7.59 3.69 -8.78
C VAL A 133 -6.96 2.53 -9.55
N ASP A 134 -7.72 1.97 -10.47
CA ASP A 134 -7.22 0.93 -11.35
C ASP A 134 -6.32 1.53 -12.42
N ASP A 135 -5.33 0.76 -12.78
CA ASP A 135 -4.35 1.15 -13.80
C ASP A 135 -4.92 0.95 -15.21
#